data_265cae8ba41ba5a2c3e8083dcc4f1ce5
#
_entry.id   265cae8ba41ba5a2c3e8083dcc4f1ce5
#
_cell.length_a   1.000
_cell.length_b   1.000
_cell.length_c   1.000
_cell.angle_alpha   90.00
_cell.angle_beta   90.00
_cell.angle_gamma   90.00
#
_symmetry.space_group_name_H-M   'P 1'
#
loop_
_entity.id
_entity.type
_entity.pdbx_description
1 polymer ?
#
loop_
_entity_poly.entity_id
_entity_poly.type
_entity_poly.pdbx_seq_one_letter_code
_entity_poly.pdbx_strand_id
1 'polypeptide(L)'
;GSLKANKSFGSSNAVSNLKILDYTTIFLELDDVIIKTQDTPLTKGTTESGNFIAYNPTQGKSCKVTVTAENTTTNDIHTTEIQIIVKGTDIITSEYSSLNTGQEQFTYGLSFAPGGEVQIQYTLDTTLTTGDAVVITSSATTIKK
;
A
#
# COMPACT_ATOMS: atom_id res chain seq x y z
N GLY A 1 -7.94 15.97 4.85
CA GLY A 1 -7.10 17.10 4.61
C GLY A 1 -7.08 17.54 3.16
N SER A 2 -6.65 18.72 2.92
CA SER A 2 -6.50 19.23 1.57
C SER A 2 -5.06 19.05 1.09
N LEU A 3 -4.93 18.63 -0.16
CA LEU A 3 -3.64 18.50 -0.81
C LEU A 3 -3.54 19.57 -1.88
N LYS A 4 -2.47 20.36 -1.83
CA LYS A 4 -2.24 21.42 -2.80
C LYS A 4 -1.13 21.02 -3.77
N ALA A 5 -1.40 21.10 -5.06
CA ALA A 5 -0.38 21.02 -6.07
C ALA A 5 0.28 22.39 -6.23
N ASN A 6 1.60 22.44 -6.16
CA ASN A 6 2.35 23.68 -6.32
C ASN A 6 2.93 23.73 -7.73
N LYS A 7 2.65 24.81 -8.45
CA LYS A 7 3.14 25.02 -9.81
C LYS A 7 4.64 25.27 -9.88
N SER A 8 5.30 25.55 -8.77
CA SER A 8 6.72 25.88 -8.76
C SER A 8 7.65 24.70 -8.61
N PHE A 9 7.21 23.50 -8.98
CA PHE A 9 8.11 22.37 -9.10
C PHE A 9 9.20 22.56 -10.15
N GLY A 10 9.10 23.50 -10.95
CA GLY A 10 9.97 24.02 -11.99
C GLY A 10 11.08 23.12 -12.45
N SER A 11 11.40 22.76 -13.50
CA SER A 11 12.41 21.96 -14.17
C SER A 11 11.84 20.65 -14.73
N SER A 12 12.69 19.96 -15.46
CA SER A 12 12.36 18.71 -16.13
C SER A 12 11.94 17.57 -15.21
N ASN A 13 12.22 17.69 -13.92
CA ASN A 13 11.85 16.68 -12.92
C ASN A 13 10.56 17.02 -12.16
N ALA A 14 9.76 17.89 -12.73
CA ALA A 14 8.50 18.31 -12.14
C ALA A 14 7.52 17.14 -12.02
N VAL A 15 6.60 17.24 -11.10
CA VAL A 15 5.49 16.31 -10.96
C VAL A 15 4.68 16.33 -12.25
N SER A 16 4.62 15.21 -12.95
CA SER A 16 3.86 15.10 -14.19
C SER A 16 2.37 14.88 -13.94
N ASN A 17 2.00 14.33 -12.78
CA ASN A 17 0.62 14.01 -12.48
C ASN A 17 0.41 13.85 -10.98
N LEU A 18 -0.57 14.58 -10.44
CA LEU A 18 -1.01 14.45 -9.07
C LEU A 18 -2.51 14.16 -9.07
N LYS A 19 -2.91 13.02 -8.52
CA LYS A 19 -4.32 12.62 -8.49
C LYS A 19 -4.71 12.23 -7.07
N ILE A 20 -5.88 12.68 -6.67
CA ILE A 20 -6.57 12.19 -5.49
C ILE A 20 -7.69 11.29 -6.00
N LEU A 21 -7.56 9.97 -5.80
CA LEU A 21 -8.53 8.99 -6.29
C LEU A 21 -9.79 8.99 -5.43
N ASP A 22 -9.60 9.18 -4.13
CA ASP A 22 -10.64 9.36 -3.13
C ASP A 22 -10.00 10.01 -1.90
N TYR A 23 -10.70 10.01 -0.77
CA TYR A 23 -10.15 10.63 0.46
C TYR A 23 -9.01 9.83 1.09
N THR A 24 -8.81 8.57 0.69
CA THR A 24 -7.84 7.66 1.31
C THR A 24 -6.65 7.31 0.42
N THR A 25 -6.78 7.50 -0.90
CA THR A 25 -5.74 7.12 -1.87
C THR A 25 -5.18 8.34 -2.58
N ILE A 26 -3.86 8.48 -2.55
CA ILE A 26 -3.12 9.54 -3.25
C ILE A 26 -2.18 8.89 -4.25
N PHE A 27 -2.15 9.43 -5.45
CA PHE A 27 -1.33 8.96 -6.55
C PHE A 27 -0.48 10.11 -7.09
N LEU A 28 0.85 9.90 -7.15
CA LEU A 28 1.81 10.88 -7.64
C LEU A 28 2.67 10.24 -8.72
N GLU A 29 2.65 10.80 -9.92
CA GLU A 29 3.46 10.31 -11.03
C GLU A 29 4.58 11.30 -11.35
N LEU A 30 5.82 10.81 -11.30
CA LEU A 30 7.03 11.50 -11.70
C LEU A 30 7.56 10.89 -12.99
N ASP A 31 8.70 11.39 -13.53
CA ASP A 31 9.24 10.87 -14.79
C ASP A 31 9.59 9.39 -14.73
N ASP A 32 10.22 8.95 -13.62
CA ASP A 32 10.73 7.59 -13.50
C ASP A 32 10.02 6.75 -12.43
N VAL A 33 9.15 7.36 -11.65
CA VAL A 33 8.58 6.74 -10.45
C VAL A 33 7.10 7.10 -10.31
N ILE A 34 6.31 6.12 -9.86
CA ILE A 34 4.94 6.34 -9.44
C ILE A 34 4.86 6.04 -7.93
N ILE A 35 4.34 6.99 -7.16
CA ILE A 35 4.13 6.83 -5.72
C ILE A 35 2.64 6.81 -5.44
N LYS A 36 2.19 5.81 -4.68
CA LYS A 36 0.80 5.65 -4.31
C LYS A 36 0.69 5.37 -2.83
N THR A 37 -0.24 6.01 -2.16
CA THR A 37 -0.51 5.78 -0.73
C THR A 37 -2.00 5.52 -0.52
N GLN A 38 -2.32 4.71 0.48
CA GLN A 38 -3.70 4.41 0.84
C GLN A 38 -3.79 4.08 2.33
N ASP A 39 -4.84 4.59 2.97
CA ASP A 39 -5.25 4.15 4.29
C ASP A 39 -6.42 3.16 4.17
N THR A 40 -6.30 2.04 4.87
CA THR A 40 -7.34 1.01 4.91
C THR A 40 -7.75 0.80 6.37
N PRO A 41 -8.86 1.42 6.82
CA PRO A 41 -9.35 1.22 8.18
C PRO A 41 -10.11 -0.10 8.28
N LEU A 42 -9.73 -0.91 9.26
CA LEU A 42 -10.35 -2.21 9.53
C LEU A 42 -10.75 -2.30 10.99
N THR A 43 -11.75 -3.14 11.27
CA THR A 43 -12.22 -3.39 12.64
C THR A 43 -12.39 -4.89 12.84
N LYS A 44 -11.72 -5.44 13.85
CA LYS A 44 -11.81 -6.87 14.15
C LYS A 44 -13.25 -7.25 14.50
N GLY A 45 -13.75 -8.28 13.85
CA GLY A 45 -15.10 -8.77 14.03
C GLY A 45 -16.15 -8.09 13.13
N THR A 46 -15.80 -7.04 12.39
CA THR A 46 -16.73 -6.30 11.51
C THR A 46 -16.20 -6.21 10.09
N THR A 47 -15.07 -5.55 9.90
CA THR A 47 -14.41 -5.38 8.60
C THR A 47 -13.00 -5.90 8.74
N GLU A 48 -12.80 -7.19 8.43
CA GLU A 48 -11.54 -7.86 8.74
C GLU A 48 -10.56 -7.92 7.58
N SER A 49 -10.95 -7.49 6.39
CA SER A 49 -10.06 -7.52 5.23
C SER A 49 -10.21 -6.28 4.37
N GLY A 50 -9.17 -5.97 3.63
CA GLY A 50 -9.14 -4.87 2.70
C GLY A 50 -8.09 -5.09 1.62
N ASN A 51 -8.17 -4.30 0.56
CA ASN A 51 -7.33 -4.46 -0.61
C ASN A 51 -6.58 -3.17 -0.92
N PHE A 52 -5.37 -3.33 -1.42
CA PHE A 52 -4.56 -2.24 -1.96
C PHE A 52 -4.05 -2.63 -3.34
N ILE A 53 -4.32 -1.81 -4.34
CA ILE A 53 -3.77 -1.99 -5.68
C ILE A 53 -2.37 -1.38 -5.67
N ALA A 54 -1.34 -2.23 -5.69
CA ALA A 54 0.05 -1.80 -5.54
C ALA A 54 0.59 -1.16 -6.81
N TYR A 55 0.47 -1.82 -7.95
CA TYR A 55 0.94 -1.25 -9.21
C TYR A 55 0.44 -2.04 -10.42
N ASN A 56 0.55 -1.41 -11.59
CA ASN A 56 0.22 -2.01 -12.88
C ASN A 56 1.52 -2.48 -13.56
N PRO A 57 1.70 -3.80 -13.80
CA PRO A 57 2.91 -4.32 -14.44
C PRO A 57 3.13 -3.83 -15.87
N THR A 58 2.10 -3.32 -16.53
CA THR A 58 2.27 -2.74 -17.87
C THR A 58 2.93 -1.37 -17.83
N GLN A 59 2.87 -0.70 -16.67
CA GLN A 59 3.42 0.64 -16.47
C GLN A 59 4.72 0.62 -15.65
N GLY A 60 4.95 -0.42 -14.87
CA GLY A 60 6.08 -0.50 -13.97
C GLY A 60 6.92 -1.75 -14.14
N LYS A 61 8.23 -1.60 -13.88
CA LYS A 61 9.21 -2.71 -13.88
C LYS A 61 9.23 -3.44 -12.54
N SER A 62 9.08 -2.70 -11.47
CA SER A 62 9.13 -3.22 -10.10
C SER A 62 8.39 -2.28 -9.16
N CYS A 63 8.01 -2.82 -8.01
CA CYS A 63 7.30 -2.05 -7.00
C CYS A 63 7.81 -2.41 -5.61
N LYS A 64 8.02 -1.40 -4.78
CA LYS A 64 8.33 -1.58 -3.37
C LYS A 64 7.14 -1.05 -2.57
N VAL A 65 6.63 -1.88 -1.66
CA VAL A 65 5.50 -1.52 -0.81
C VAL A 65 5.94 -1.53 0.65
N THR A 66 5.64 -0.45 1.35
CA THR A 66 5.76 -0.37 2.79
C THR A 66 4.35 -0.37 3.37
N VAL A 67 4.10 -1.28 4.29
CA VAL A 67 2.79 -1.44 4.95
C VAL A 67 2.97 -1.25 6.43
N THR A 68 2.20 -0.33 7.01
CA THR A 68 2.22 -0.08 8.46
C THR A 68 0.81 -0.11 8.99
N ALA A 69 0.57 -1.01 9.93
CA ALA A 69 -0.70 -1.11 10.64
C ALA A 69 -0.54 -0.51 12.03
N GLU A 70 -1.48 0.35 12.41
CA GLU A 70 -1.59 0.86 13.78
C GLU A 70 -2.91 0.39 14.36
N ASN A 71 -2.83 -0.35 15.46
CA ASN A 71 -4.00 -0.71 16.26
C ASN A 71 -4.27 0.44 17.21
N THR A 72 -5.27 1.24 16.92
CA THR A 72 -5.58 2.43 17.73
C THR A 72 -6.21 2.09 19.09
N THR A 73 -6.64 0.85 19.27
CA THR A 73 -7.19 0.37 20.56
C THR A 73 -6.07 -0.02 21.51
N THR A 74 -5.01 -0.69 21.01
CA THR A 74 -3.90 -1.18 21.86
C THR A 74 -2.63 -0.35 21.73
N ASN A 75 -2.56 0.53 20.72
CA ASN A 75 -1.36 1.31 20.32
C ASN A 75 -0.22 0.46 19.76
N ASP A 76 -0.49 -0.78 19.38
CA ASP A 76 0.50 -1.61 18.71
C ASP A 76 0.69 -1.20 17.25
N ILE A 77 1.92 -1.32 16.79
CA ILE A 77 2.29 -1.04 15.41
C ILE A 77 2.96 -2.28 14.81
N HIS A 78 2.57 -2.61 13.58
CA HIS A 78 3.15 -3.68 12.80
C HIS A 78 3.50 -3.14 11.42
N THR A 79 4.76 -3.25 11.02
CA THR A 79 5.23 -2.75 9.71
C THR A 79 5.99 -3.82 8.95
N THR A 80 5.84 -3.83 7.62
CA THR A 80 6.58 -4.73 6.73
C THR A 80 6.92 -4.05 5.42
N GLU A 81 8.00 -4.50 4.77
CA GLU A 81 8.38 -4.07 3.43
C GLU A 81 8.35 -5.26 2.49
N ILE A 82 7.77 -5.04 1.31
CA ILE A 82 7.59 -6.05 0.28
C ILE A 82 8.14 -5.49 -1.03
N GLN A 83 8.94 -6.28 -1.74
CA GLN A 83 9.38 -5.95 -3.08
C GLN A 83 8.71 -6.89 -4.07
N ILE A 84 8.24 -6.36 -5.20
CA ILE A 84 7.39 -7.07 -6.15
C ILE A 84 7.91 -6.87 -7.57
N ILE A 85 8.05 -7.96 -8.32
CA ILE A 85 8.21 -7.93 -9.77
C ILE A 85 7.24 -8.92 -10.40
N VAL A 86 6.91 -8.72 -11.67
CA VAL A 86 5.99 -9.59 -12.39
C VAL A 86 6.65 -10.08 -13.67
N LYS A 87 6.53 -11.37 -13.94
CA LYS A 87 6.92 -11.95 -15.22
C LYS A 87 5.78 -12.83 -15.73
N GLY A 88 5.13 -12.39 -16.81
CA GLY A 88 3.98 -13.10 -17.35
C GLY A 88 2.82 -13.15 -16.33
N THR A 89 2.48 -14.36 -15.91
CA THR A 89 1.43 -14.59 -14.91
C THR A 89 1.97 -14.79 -13.49
N ASP A 90 3.28 -14.65 -13.31
CA ASP A 90 3.94 -14.92 -12.03
C ASP A 90 4.21 -13.61 -11.28
N ILE A 91 3.74 -13.53 -10.06
CA ILE A 91 4.08 -12.47 -9.11
C ILE A 91 5.22 -12.99 -8.25
N ILE A 92 6.37 -12.31 -8.33
CA ILE A 92 7.58 -12.68 -7.59
C ILE A 92 7.78 -11.66 -6.49
N THR A 93 7.86 -12.10 -5.25
CA THR A 93 7.91 -11.20 -4.10
C THR A 93 9.02 -11.57 -3.14
N SER A 94 9.49 -10.57 -2.42
CA SER A 94 10.37 -10.74 -1.27
C SER A 94 9.92 -9.81 -0.16
N GLU A 95 9.73 -10.38 1.03
CA GLU A 95 9.55 -9.60 2.26
C GLU A 95 10.89 -9.57 2.98
N TYR A 96 11.40 -8.37 3.27
CA TYR A 96 12.72 -8.28 3.91
C TYR A 96 12.74 -7.41 5.15
N SER A 97 11.60 -7.08 5.69
CA SER A 97 11.50 -6.40 6.96
C SER A 97 10.12 -6.63 7.53
N SER A 98 10.05 -7.13 8.75
CA SER A 98 8.78 -7.23 9.47
C SER A 98 9.05 -6.99 10.95
N LEU A 99 8.40 -5.96 11.49
CA LEU A 99 8.55 -5.52 12.87
C LEU A 99 7.19 -5.30 13.50
N ASN A 100 7.03 -5.66 14.76
CA ASN A 100 5.84 -5.29 15.53
C ASN A 100 6.22 -4.95 16.97
N THR A 101 5.40 -4.14 17.63
CA THR A 101 5.67 -3.69 18.98
C THR A 101 5.20 -4.65 20.06
N GLY A 102 4.40 -5.63 19.68
CA GLY A 102 3.87 -6.61 20.64
C GLY A 102 3.13 -7.75 19.98
N GLN A 103 2.41 -7.47 18.90
CA GLN A 103 1.57 -8.45 18.23
C GLN A 103 1.46 -8.12 16.75
N GLU A 104 1.46 -9.15 15.91
CA GLU A 104 1.13 -8.97 14.50
C GLU A 104 -0.31 -8.50 14.36
N GLN A 105 -0.54 -7.54 13.48
CA GLN A 105 -1.86 -6.95 13.29
C GLN A 105 -2.56 -7.49 12.05
N PHE A 106 -1.81 -7.99 11.08
CA PHE A 106 -2.36 -8.46 9.82
C PHE A 106 -1.48 -9.53 9.17
N THR A 107 -2.10 -10.27 8.27
CA THR A 107 -1.44 -11.07 7.25
C THR A 107 -1.80 -10.49 5.88
N TYR A 108 -1.06 -10.87 4.84
CA TYR A 108 -1.35 -10.41 3.49
C TYR A 108 -1.11 -11.49 2.45
N GLY A 109 -1.77 -11.35 1.32
CA GLY A 109 -1.53 -12.16 0.14
C GLY A 109 -1.50 -11.27 -1.10
N LEU A 110 -0.82 -11.71 -2.15
CA LEU A 110 -0.77 -11.01 -3.43
C LEU A 110 -1.50 -11.80 -4.49
N SER A 111 -2.20 -11.08 -5.37
CA SER A 111 -2.90 -11.65 -6.51
C SER A 111 -3.05 -10.59 -7.59
N PHE A 112 -3.49 -11.01 -8.79
CA PHE A 112 -3.88 -10.07 -9.81
C PHE A 112 -5.33 -9.65 -9.60
N ALA A 113 -5.59 -8.35 -9.63
CA ALA A 113 -6.94 -7.81 -9.71
C ALA A 113 -7.54 -8.08 -11.11
N PRO A 114 -8.86 -7.94 -11.29
CA PRO A 114 -9.49 -8.19 -12.58
C PRO A 114 -8.92 -7.41 -13.76
N GLY A 115 -8.35 -6.24 -13.52
CA GLY A 115 -7.68 -5.43 -14.54
C GLY A 115 -6.23 -5.78 -14.81
N GLY A 116 -5.68 -6.83 -14.15
CA GLY A 116 -4.30 -7.25 -14.32
C GLY A 116 -3.29 -6.53 -13.42
N GLU A 117 -3.76 -5.65 -12.55
CA GLU A 117 -2.91 -4.97 -11.58
C GLU A 117 -2.58 -5.89 -10.41
N VAL A 118 -1.41 -5.69 -9.80
CA VAL A 118 -1.02 -6.45 -8.61
C VAL A 118 -1.75 -5.86 -7.40
N GLN A 119 -2.47 -6.72 -6.70
CA GLN A 119 -3.28 -6.38 -5.54
C GLN A 119 -2.72 -7.06 -4.29
N ILE A 120 -2.64 -6.32 -3.21
CA ILE A 120 -2.36 -6.85 -1.88
C ILE A 120 -3.66 -6.92 -1.10
N GLN A 121 -3.96 -8.10 -0.55
CA GLN A 121 -5.14 -8.30 0.29
C GLN A 121 -4.69 -8.44 1.73
N TYR A 122 -5.17 -7.55 2.58
CA TYR A 122 -4.89 -7.59 4.01
C TYR A 122 -6.00 -8.33 4.74
N THR A 123 -5.63 -9.13 5.74
CA THR A 123 -6.57 -9.76 6.66
C THR A 123 -6.08 -9.53 8.07
N LEU A 124 -6.94 -9.04 8.94
CA LEU A 124 -6.61 -8.84 10.35
C LEU A 124 -6.20 -10.16 11.01
N ASP A 125 -5.19 -10.10 11.86
CA ASP A 125 -4.68 -11.27 12.55
C ASP A 125 -5.77 -11.92 13.40
N THR A 126 -5.78 -13.25 13.43
CA THR A 126 -6.81 -14.03 14.14
C THR A 126 -6.76 -13.85 15.66
N THR A 127 -5.62 -13.42 16.18
CA THR A 127 -5.41 -13.22 17.62
C THR A 127 -5.88 -11.87 18.14
N LEU A 128 -6.28 -10.95 17.26
CA LEU A 128 -6.80 -9.65 17.67
C LEU A 128 -8.14 -9.81 18.40
N THR A 129 -8.40 -8.88 19.30
CA THR A 129 -9.66 -8.84 20.05
C THR A 129 -10.75 -8.18 19.24
N THR A 130 -11.94 -8.79 19.21
CA THR A 130 -13.09 -8.20 18.53
C THR A 130 -13.32 -6.76 19.01
N GLY A 131 -13.46 -5.85 18.05
CA GLY A 131 -13.60 -4.42 18.31
C GLY A 131 -12.29 -3.63 18.16
N ASP A 132 -11.14 -4.29 18.05
CA ASP A 132 -9.88 -3.60 17.80
C ASP A 132 -9.96 -2.86 16.47
N ALA A 133 -9.62 -1.57 16.48
CA ALA A 133 -9.58 -0.73 15.29
C ALA A 133 -8.15 -0.63 14.79
N VAL A 134 -7.93 -1.04 13.53
CA VAL A 134 -6.61 -1.08 12.91
C VAL A 134 -6.64 -0.27 11.62
N VAL A 135 -5.74 0.67 11.48
CA VAL A 135 -5.55 1.40 10.22
C VAL A 135 -4.28 0.89 9.55
N ILE A 136 -4.43 0.39 8.33
CA ILE A 136 -3.31 -0.10 7.53
C ILE A 136 -2.97 0.97 6.49
N THR A 137 -1.80 1.58 6.63
CA THR A 137 -1.29 2.56 5.68
C THR A 137 -0.30 1.88 4.75
N SER A 138 -0.58 1.96 3.46
CA SER A 138 0.24 1.38 2.40
C SER A 138 0.89 2.47 1.58
N SER A 139 2.17 2.30 1.27
CA SER A 139 2.91 3.19 0.37
C SER A 139 3.62 2.32 -0.68
N ALA A 140 3.30 2.53 -1.94
CA ALA A 140 3.91 1.82 -3.06
C ALA A 140 4.73 2.77 -3.91
N THR A 141 5.97 2.39 -4.18
CA THR A 141 6.85 3.11 -5.09
C THR A 141 7.15 2.20 -6.27
N THR A 142 6.71 2.61 -7.45
CA THR A 142 6.86 1.84 -8.69
C THR A 142 7.91 2.48 -9.57
N ILE A 143 8.87 1.68 -10.04
CA ILE A 143 9.82 2.13 -11.06
C ILE A 143 9.15 1.95 -12.42
N LYS A 144 9.01 3.04 -13.17
CA LYS A 144 8.31 3.03 -14.47
C LYS A 144 9.10 2.28 -15.54
N LYS A 145 8.37 1.73 -16.47
CA LYS A 145 8.93 1.18 -17.71
C LYS A 145 9.42 2.26 -18.64
#